data_0b119da057996ff3533063664cefb57d
#
_entry.id   0b119da057996ff3533063664cefb57d
#
_cell.length_a   1.000
_cell.length_b   1.000
_cell.length_c   1.000
_cell.angle_alpha   90.00
_cell.angle_beta   90.00
_cell.angle_gamma   90.00
#
_symmetry.space_group_name_H-M   'P 1'
#
loop_
_entity.id
_entity.type
_entity.pdbx_description
1 polymer ?
#
loop_
_entity_poly.entity_id
_entity_poly.type
_entity_poly.pdbx_seq_one_letter_code
_entity_poly.pdbx_strand_id
1 'polypeptide(L)'
;LNLLKRISKFSFDTHGFPKSRDIKQLYFYLKYFVLIREWLKESQTDIPEYINETIYYLGQAYSLIWQKLKKNILFNGNQESNNIEFDKYLERLGYKFKNENNESGGYAILKNKKISIAMDVGQSPEKKFSKNYQSGALSFEILSGEEKIICNSGYFENHKHQLNNVSKSTATHSTLIIDNSSSCRLKKQKDRESTVEQGLKIIKKSIIFQKNY
;
A
#
# COMPACT_ATOMS: atom_id res chain seq x y z
N LEU A 1 22.51 -9.82 -6.40
CA LEU A 1 21.28 -10.29 -7.09
C LEU A 1 20.52 -11.38 -6.32
N ASN A 2 21.19 -12.32 -5.60
CA ASN A 2 20.52 -13.38 -4.84
C ASN A 2 19.55 -12.88 -3.77
N LEU A 3 19.90 -11.80 -3.03
CA LEU A 3 19.01 -11.18 -2.06
C LEU A 3 17.77 -10.61 -2.73
N LEU A 4 17.91 -9.92 -3.85
CA LEU A 4 16.80 -9.35 -4.61
C LEU A 4 15.85 -10.42 -5.12
N LYS A 5 16.39 -11.52 -5.64
CA LYS A 5 15.58 -12.69 -6.06
C LYS A 5 14.78 -13.27 -4.89
N ARG A 6 15.36 -13.31 -3.68
CA ARG A 6 14.63 -13.72 -2.48
C ARG A 6 13.53 -12.73 -2.12
N ILE A 7 13.81 -11.41 -2.17
CA ILE A 7 12.82 -10.37 -1.89
C ILE A 7 11.65 -10.48 -2.87
N SER A 8 11.91 -10.56 -4.18
CA SER A 8 10.85 -10.66 -5.19
C SER A 8 9.98 -11.92 -4.98
N LYS A 9 10.56 -13.03 -4.55
CA LYS A 9 9.83 -14.28 -4.32
C LYS A 9 9.00 -14.30 -3.03
N PHE A 10 9.48 -13.67 -1.95
CA PHE A 10 8.89 -13.83 -0.61
C PHE A 10 8.11 -12.63 -0.10
N SER A 11 8.40 -11.42 -0.59
CA SER A 11 7.83 -10.19 -0.04
C SER A 11 6.52 -9.77 -0.70
N PHE A 12 6.19 -10.30 -1.87
CA PHE A 12 5.02 -9.92 -2.65
C PHE A 12 3.97 -11.04 -2.69
N ASP A 13 2.72 -10.64 -2.87
CA ASP A 13 1.60 -11.55 -3.14
C ASP A 13 1.61 -12.00 -4.62
N THR A 14 0.60 -12.74 -5.02
CA THR A 14 0.45 -13.24 -6.40
C THR A 14 0.23 -12.16 -7.45
N HIS A 15 -0.11 -10.95 -7.02
CA HIS A 15 -0.32 -9.77 -7.88
C HIS A 15 0.82 -8.75 -7.76
N GLY A 16 1.90 -9.11 -7.07
CA GLY A 16 3.08 -8.26 -6.90
C GLY A 16 2.93 -7.14 -5.89
N PHE A 17 1.88 -7.13 -5.07
CA PHE A 17 1.75 -6.17 -3.98
C PHE A 17 2.52 -6.66 -2.73
N PRO A 18 3.14 -5.75 -1.91
CA PRO A 18 3.78 -6.16 -0.67
C PRO A 18 2.81 -6.94 0.25
N LYS A 19 3.20 -8.13 0.70
CA LYS A 19 2.41 -8.96 1.63
C LYS A 19 2.09 -8.27 2.95
N SER A 20 2.84 -7.24 3.30
CA SER A 20 2.57 -6.36 4.44
C SER A 20 1.35 -5.47 4.23
N ARG A 21 0.89 -5.29 3.02
CA ARG A 21 -0.09 -4.28 2.60
C ARG A 21 0.33 -2.84 2.93
N ASP A 22 1.60 -2.62 3.19
CA ASP A 22 2.18 -1.32 3.51
C ASP A 22 2.43 -0.52 2.22
N ILE A 23 1.72 0.60 2.07
CA ILE A 23 1.79 1.44 0.88
C ILE A 23 3.16 2.14 0.76
N LYS A 24 3.78 2.52 1.88
CA LYS A 24 5.12 3.09 1.88
C LYS A 24 6.15 2.07 1.37
N GLN A 25 5.99 0.79 1.74
CA GLN A 25 6.83 -0.28 1.20
C GLN A 25 6.63 -0.50 -0.29
N LEU A 26 5.41 -0.36 -0.82
CA LEU A 26 5.17 -0.42 -2.27
C LEU A 26 6.05 0.62 -3.00
N TYR A 27 6.02 1.89 -2.54
CA TYR A 27 6.82 2.97 -3.14
C TYR A 27 8.32 2.70 -3.02
N PHE A 28 8.75 2.25 -1.84
CA PHE A 28 10.13 1.89 -1.56
C PHE A 28 10.64 0.78 -2.52
N TYR A 29 9.91 -0.32 -2.60
CA TYR A 29 10.32 -1.42 -3.47
C TYR A 29 10.36 -1.01 -4.94
N LEU A 30 9.34 -0.33 -5.45
CA LEU A 30 9.33 0.13 -6.84
C LEU A 30 10.55 1.01 -7.13
N LYS A 31 10.81 2.00 -6.27
CA LYS A 31 11.95 2.92 -6.42
C LYS A 31 13.28 2.16 -6.50
N TYR A 32 13.53 1.24 -5.58
CA TYR A 32 14.81 0.53 -5.55
C TYR A 32 14.95 -0.52 -6.64
N PHE A 33 13.89 -1.21 -7.04
CA PHE A 33 13.95 -2.12 -8.17
C PHE A 33 14.22 -1.37 -9.49
N VAL A 34 13.60 -0.20 -9.69
CA VAL A 34 13.89 0.67 -10.85
C VAL A 34 15.35 1.13 -10.82
N LEU A 35 15.85 1.64 -9.68
CA LEU A 35 17.25 2.07 -9.56
C LEU A 35 18.23 0.94 -9.88
N ILE A 36 17.99 -0.25 -9.34
CA ILE A 36 18.86 -1.41 -9.57
C ILE A 36 18.85 -1.80 -11.05
N ARG A 37 17.67 -1.80 -11.69
CA ARG A 37 17.55 -2.08 -13.12
C ARG A 37 18.35 -1.09 -13.95
N GLU A 38 18.25 0.20 -13.66
CA GLU A 38 19.00 1.23 -14.41
C GLU A 38 20.52 1.10 -14.18
N TRP A 39 20.97 0.80 -12.97
CA TRP A 39 22.39 0.54 -12.70
C TRP A 39 22.92 -0.70 -13.43
N LEU A 40 22.15 -1.79 -13.49
CA LEU A 40 22.53 -2.96 -14.29
C LEU A 40 22.64 -2.62 -15.77
N LYS A 41 21.70 -1.81 -16.29
CA LYS A 41 21.73 -1.33 -17.68
C LYS A 41 22.96 -0.46 -17.95
N GLU A 42 23.26 0.51 -17.10
CA GLU A 42 24.42 1.40 -17.23
C GLU A 42 25.74 0.62 -17.15
N SER A 43 25.81 -0.40 -16.30
CA SER A 43 26.98 -1.28 -16.19
C SER A 43 27.07 -2.36 -17.30
N GLN A 44 26.18 -2.32 -18.28
CA GLN A 44 26.08 -3.31 -19.37
C GLN A 44 25.96 -4.76 -18.84
N THR A 45 25.36 -4.93 -17.68
CA THR A 45 25.10 -6.23 -17.04
C THR A 45 23.71 -6.72 -17.42
N ASP A 46 23.59 -8.03 -17.68
CA ASP A 46 22.30 -8.63 -17.98
C ASP A 46 21.28 -8.37 -16.86
N ILE A 47 20.09 -7.95 -17.26
CA ILE A 47 18.98 -7.67 -16.34
C ILE A 47 18.16 -8.95 -16.18
N PRO A 48 18.18 -9.59 -15.01
CA PRO A 48 17.37 -10.78 -14.77
C PRO A 48 15.86 -10.50 -14.93
N GLU A 49 15.14 -11.41 -15.58
CA GLU A 49 13.71 -11.26 -15.90
C GLU A 49 12.84 -10.94 -14.66
N TYR A 50 13.13 -11.59 -13.53
CA TYR A 50 12.37 -11.31 -12.29
C TYR A 50 12.42 -9.85 -11.83
N ILE A 51 13.44 -9.06 -12.24
CA ILE A 51 13.50 -7.61 -11.93
C ILE A 51 12.47 -6.87 -12.77
N ASN A 52 12.42 -7.15 -14.07
CA ASN A 52 11.45 -6.54 -14.99
C ASN A 52 10.02 -6.89 -14.58
N GLU A 53 9.78 -8.16 -14.27
CA GLU A 53 8.48 -8.66 -13.78
C GLU A 53 8.07 -7.98 -12.46
N THR A 54 8.98 -7.88 -11.49
CA THR A 54 8.70 -7.20 -10.21
C THR A 54 8.37 -5.73 -10.43
N ILE A 55 9.12 -5.01 -11.28
CA ILE A 55 8.84 -3.60 -11.61
C ILE A 55 7.48 -3.46 -12.27
N TYR A 56 7.12 -4.38 -13.17
CA TYR A 56 5.83 -4.35 -13.87
C TYR A 56 4.66 -4.41 -12.87
N TYR A 57 4.63 -5.39 -11.97
CA TYR A 57 3.55 -5.53 -11.00
C TYR A 57 3.51 -4.42 -9.95
N LEU A 58 4.67 -4.03 -9.40
CA LEU A 58 4.77 -2.91 -8.48
C LEU A 58 4.33 -1.60 -9.15
N GLY A 59 4.69 -1.41 -10.42
CA GLY A 59 4.30 -0.25 -11.21
C GLY A 59 2.80 -0.17 -11.47
N GLN A 60 2.13 -1.30 -11.73
CA GLN A 60 0.67 -1.35 -11.83
C GLN A 60 0.00 -0.94 -10.51
N ALA A 61 0.47 -1.48 -9.38
CA ALA A 61 -0.05 -1.11 -8.07
C ALA A 61 0.20 0.38 -7.76
N TYR A 62 1.38 0.89 -8.06
CA TYR A 62 1.73 2.30 -7.92
C TYR A 62 0.84 3.21 -8.78
N SER A 63 0.58 2.81 -10.03
CA SER A 63 -0.31 3.54 -10.92
C SER A 63 -1.71 3.69 -10.34
N LEU A 64 -2.26 2.64 -9.72
CA LEU A 64 -3.57 2.68 -9.07
C LEU A 64 -3.55 3.55 -7.80
N ILE A 65 -2.61 3.29 -6.90
CA ILE A 65 -2.59 3.86 -5.54
C ILE A 65 -2.15 5.34 -5.54
N TRP A 66 -1.16 5.69 -6.37
CA TRP A 66 -0.62 7.04 -6.42
C TRP A 66 -0.99 7.80 -7.69
N GLN A 67 -0.62 7.28 -8.87
CA GLN A 67 -0.74 8.07 -10.11
C GLN A 67 -2.17 8.39 -10.47
N LYS A 68 -3.11 7.51 -10.14
CA LYS A 68 -4.55 7.73 -10.35
C LYS A 68 -5.10 8.83 -9.45
N LEU A 69 -4.66 8.90 -8.19
CA LEU A 69 -5.15 9.85 -7.20
C LEU A 69 -4.35 11.16 -7.16
N LYS A 70 -3.04 11.09 -7.39
CA LYS A 70 -2.05 12.18 -7.20
C LYS A 70 -1.99 12.70 -5.76
N LYS A 71 -2.53 11.92 -4.82
CA LYS A 71 -2.50 12.14 -3.36
C LYS A 71 -2.23 10.84 -2.64
N ASN A 72 -1.51 10.91 -1.54
CA ASN A 72 -1.33 9.75 -0.67
C ASN A 72 -2.62 9.41 0.08
N ILE A 73 -2.95 8.14 0.07
CA ILE A 73 -3.97 7.57 0.94
C ILE A 73 -3.29 7.07 2.23
N LEU A 74 -3.89 7.35 3.38
CA LEU A 74 -3.28 7.14 4.70
C LEU A 74 -3.68 5.79 5.28
N PHE A 75 -3.51 4.73 4.49
CA PHE A 75 -3.70 3.35 4.95
C PHE A 75 -2.35 2.70 5.27
N ASN A 76 -2.38 1.69 6.07
CA ASN A 76 -1.33 0.73 6.41
C ASN A 76 0.12 1.18 6.13
N GLY A 77 0.77 1.70 7.16
CA GLY A 77 2.16 2.12 7.11
C GLY A 77 2.42 3.43 6.37
N ASN A 78 1.42 4.03 5.75
CA ASN A 78 1.61 5.23 4.95
C ASN A 78 1.39 6.53 5.76
N GLN A 79 2.05 7.58 5.28
CA GLN A 79 2.02 8.93 5.83
C GLN A 79 1.82 9.93 4.69
N GLU A 80 1.55 11.19 5.04
CA GLU A 80 1.60 12.26 4.06
C GLU A 80 3.01 12.35 3.47
N SER A 81 3.09 12.17 2.17
CA SER A 81 4.31 12.28 1.39
C SER A 81 3.98 12.68 -0.05
N ASN A 82 4.98 13.03 -0.81
CA ASN A 82 4.82 13.43 -2.19
C ASN A 82 5.74 12.59 -3.08
N ASN A 83 5.18 11.97 -4.11
CA ASN A 83 5.92 11.16 -5.08
C ASN A 83 6.04 11.84 -6.45
N ILE A 84 5.76 13.15 -6.56
CA ILE A 84 5.84 13.89 -7.84
C ILE A 84 7.23 13.81 -8.46
N GLU A 85 8.28 13.96 -7.66
CA GLU A 85 9.66 13.87 -8.17
C GLU A 85 10.01 12.45 -8.64
N PHE A 86 9.43 11.43 -7.99
CA PHE A 86 9.58 10.06 -8.45
C PHE A 86 8.79 9.79 -9.74
N ASP A 87 7.60 10.36 -9.90
CA ASP A 87 6.86 10.32 -11.17
C ASP A 87 7.68 10.93 -12.31
N LYS A 88 8.26 12.13 -12.11
CA LYS A 88 9.13 12.76 -13.10
C LYS A 88 10.37 11.92 -13.45
N TYR A 89 10.94 11.25 -12.45
CA TYR A 89 12.06 10.33 -12.66
C TYR A 89 11.65 9.13 -13.52
N LEU A 90 10.50 8.51 -13.23
CA LEU A 90 9.96 7.40 -14.01
C LEU A 90 9.66 7.83 -15.46
N GLU A 91 9.06 8.99 -15.66
CA GLU A 91 8.75 9.57 -16.97
C GLU A 91 10.02 9.77 -17.80
N ARG A 92 11.09 10.35 -17.21
CA ARG A 92 12.39 10.56 -17.86
C ARG A 92 13.05 9.26 -18.30
N LEU A 93 12.85 8.19 -17.55
CA LEU A 93 13.34 6.84 -17.89
C LEU A 93 12.41 6.06 -18.84
N GLY A 94 11.29 6.64 -19.23
CA GLY A 94 10.33 6.01 -20.14
C GLY A 94 9.41 4.99 -19.51
N TYR A 95 9.34 4.90 -18.17
CA TYR A 95 8.40 4.01 -17.49
C TYR A 95 6.97 4.54 -17.59
N LYS A 96 6.06 3.70 -18.10
CA LYS A 96 4.63 3.99 -18.20
C LYS A 96 3.87 2.83 -17.57
N PHE A 97 3.30 3.09 -16.39
CA PHE A 97 2.48 2.09 -15.71
C PHE A 97 1.01 2.38 -15.93
N LYS A 98 0.23 1.33 -16.11
CA LYS A 98 -1.23 1.41 -16.24
C LYS A 98 -1.84 0.25 -15.47
N ASN A 99 -2.79 0.55 -14.60
CA ASN A 99 -3.62 -0.47 -13.95
C ASN A 99 -5.03 -0.40 -14.53
N GLU A 100 -5.49 -1.48 -15.08
CA GLU A 100 -6.86 -1.59 -15.66
C GLU A 100 -7.88 -1.99 -14.59
N ASN A 101 -7.41 -2.54 -13.49
CA ASN A 101 -8.24 -2.90 -12.35
C ASN A 101 -8.48 -1.68 -11.44
N ASN A 102 -9.54 -1.73 -10.65
CA ASN A 102 -9.81 -0.74 -9.62
C ASN A 102 -9.47 -1.25 -8.22
N GLU A 103 -8.76 -2.38 -8.12
CA GLU A 103 -8.28 -2.96 -6.87
C GLU A 103 -6.84 -3.45 -7.03
N SER A 104 -6.01 -3.23 -6.00
CA SER A 104 -4.67 -3.82 -5.87
C SER A 104 -4.28 -3.89 -4.38
N GLY A 105 -3.67 -5.01 -3.95
CA GLY A 105 -3.22 -5.23 -2.58
C GLY A 105 -4.32 -5.12 -1.51
N GLY A 106 -5.58 -5.30 -1.89
CA GLY A 106 -6.73 -5.12 -1.03
C GLY A 106 -7.19 -3.66 -0.87
N TYR A 107 -6.76 -2.76 -1.77
CA TYR A 107 -7.24 -1.39 -1.83
C TYR A 107 -8.07 -1.18 -3.09
N ALA A 108 -9.35 -0.83 -2.92
CA ALA A 108 -10.25 -0.49 -4.00
C ALA A 108 -10.26 1.03 -4.21
N ILE A 109 -10.12 1.47 -5.46
CA ILE A 109 -10.09 2.88 -5.82
C ILE A 109 -11.08 3.18 -6.94
N LEU A 110 -12.02 4.05 -6.64
CA LEU A 110 -12.96 4.63 -7.59
C LEU A 110 -12.61 6.09 -7.82
N LYS A 111 -12.61 6.53 -9.05
CA LYS A 111 -12.38 7.92 -9.42
C LYS A 111 -13.32 8.34 -10.55
N ASN A 112 -14.00 9.44 -10.34
CA ASN A 112 -14.68 10.18 -11.41
C ASN A 112 -14.01 11.55 -11.61
N LYS A 113 -14.64 12.46 -12.35
CA LYS A 113 -14.09 13.79 -12.64
C LYS A 113 -13.90 14.67 -11.38
N LYS A 114 -14.71 14.50 -10.35
CA LYS A 114 -14.74 15.37 -9.17
C LYS A 114 -14.29 14.68 -7.89
N ILE A 115 -14.66 13.41 -7.72
CA ILE A 115 -14.50 12.67 -6.47
C ILE A 115 -13.69 11.42 -6.72
N SER A 116 -12.79 11.13 -5.80
CA SER A 116 -12.09 9.85 -5.70
C SER A 116 -12.36 9.23 -4.35
N ILE A 117 -12.57 7.92 -4.33
CA ILE A 117 -12.76 7.13 -3.10
C ILE A 117 -11.73 6.02 -3.11
N ALA A 118 -10.98 5.91 -2.01
CA ALA A 118 -10.12 4.77 -1.73
C ALA A 118 -10.67 4.03 -0.51
N MET A 119 -10.70 2.69 -0.55
CA MET A 119 -11.22 1.86 0.53
C MET A 119 -10.32 0.66 0.79
N ASP A 120 -10.06 0.35 2.06
CA ASP A 120 -9.40 -0.88 2.48
C ASP A 120 -10.39 -2.04 2.47
N VAL A 121 -10.27 -2.92 1.48
CA VAL A 121 -11.12 -4.10 1.26
C VAL A 121 -10.33 -5.41 1.40
N GLY A 122 -9.15 -5.35 1.99
CA GLY A 122 -8.25 -6.49 2.12
C GLY A 122 -8.29 -7.15 3.50
N GLN A 123 -7.82 -8.38 3.57
CA GLN A 123 -7.63 -9.07 4.84
C GLN A 123 -6.37 -8.60 5.56
N SER A 124 -6.28 -8.90 6.86
CA SER A 124 -5.06 -8.63 7.62
C SER A 124 -3.87 -9.43 7.08
N PRO A 125 -2.66 -8.84 7.03
CA PRO A 125 -1.46 -9.57 6.64
C PRO A 125 -1.07 -10.63 7.69
N GLU A 126 -0.27 -11.61 7.28
CA GLU A 126 0.33 -12.56 8.21
C GLU A 126 1.21 -11.84 9.24
N LYS A 127 1.31 -12.41 10.45
CA LYS A 127 2.07 -11.85 11.57
C LYS A 127 3.46 -11.34 11.19
N LYS A 128 4.22 -12.10 10.39
CA LYS A 128 5.60 -11.76 9.99
C LYS A 128 5.69 -10.51 9.09
N PHE A 129 4.59 -10.11 8.45
CA PHE A 129 4.51 -8.96 7.57
C PHE A 129 3.75 -7.76 8.18
N SER A 130 3.23 -7.89 9.40
CA SER A 130 2.22 -6.97 9.96
C SER A 130 2.76 -5.84 10.85
N LYS A 131 4.05 -5.55 10.81
CA LYS A 131 4.67 -4.53 11.68
C LYS A 131 4.01 -3.16 11.60
N ASN A 132 3.72 -2.69 10.39
CA ASN A 132 3.13 -1.38 10.13
C ASN A 132 1.63 -1.45 9.84
N TYR A 133 1.03 -2.62 10.02
CA TYR A 133 -0.38 -2.81 9.78
C TYR A 133 -1.23 -2.05 10.80
N GLN A 134 -2.30 -1.45 10.31
CA GLN A 134 -3.27 -0.69 11.10
C GLN A 134 -4.63 -1.40 11.03
N SER A 135 -5.40 -1.32 12.12
CA SER A 135 -6.70 -1.98 12.23
C SER A 135 -7.82 -1.18 11.52
N GLY A 136 -7.59 -0.82 10.27
CA GLY A 136 -8.47 0.01 9.45
C GLY A 136 -9.32 -0.79 8.46
N ALA A 137 -9.82 -1.96 8.84
CA ALA A 137 -10.68 -2.76 7.95
C ALA A 137 -11.91 -1.96 7.48
N LEU A 138 -12.17 -1.97 6.17
CA LEU A 138 -13.23 -1.21 5.50
C LEU A 138 -13.14 0.31 5.68
N SER A 139 -12.01 0.82 6.19
CA SER A 139 -11.81 2.27 6.22
C SER A 139 -11.74 2.84 4.79
N PHE A 140 -12.15 4.08 4.66
CA PHE A 140 -12.17 4.76 3.38
C PHE A 140 -11.65 6.19 3.49
N GLU A 141 -11.18 6.71 2.36
CA GLU A 141 -10.84 8.11 2.18
C GLU A 141 -11.59 8.68 0.98
N ILE A 142 -12.04 9.92 1.11
CA ILE A 142 -12.71 10.64 0.03
C ILE A 142 -11.90 11.89 -0.30
N LEU A 143 -11.60 12.05 -1.60
CA LEU A 143 -10.92 13.22 -2.14
C LEU A 143 -11.85 13.93 -3.13
N SER A 144 -11.88 15.27 -3.06
CA SER A 144 -12.53 16.13 -4.04
C SER A 144 -11.48 17.03 -4.68
N GLY A 145 -11.15 16.75 -5.94
CA GLY A 145 -9.99 17.38 -6.59
C GLY A 145 -8.71 17.07 -5.82
N GLU A 146 -8.05 18.10 -5.29
CA GLU A 146 -6.83 17.97 -4.49
C GLU A 146 -7.07 17.94 -2.98
N GLU A 147 -8.30 18.13 -2.52
CA GLU A 147 -8.64 18.20 -1.10
C GLU A 147 -9.10 16.85 -0.56
N LYS A 148 -8.63 16.49 0.64
CA LYS A 148 -9.13 15.34 1.39
C LYS A 148 -10.35 15.76 2.21
N ILE A 149 -11.52 15.19 1.89
CA ILE A 149 -12.77 15.44 2.62
C ILE A 149 -12.87 14.49 3.82
N ILE A 150 -12.52 13.22 3.62
CA ILE A 150 -12.43 12.21 4.68
C ILE A 150 -11.08 11.54 4.53
N CYS A 151 -10.34 11.43 5.63
CA CYS A 151 -9.05 10.77 5.66
C CYS A 151 -8.85 9.98 6.96
N ASN A 152 -7.93 9.02 6.90
CA ASN A 152 -7.43 8.32 8.09
C ASN A 152 -6.33 9.15 8.77
N SER A 153 -5.92 8.76 9.98
CA SER A 153 -4.87 9.46 10.73
C SER A 153 -3.46 9.30 10.15
N GLY A 154 -3.26 8.30 9.27
CA GLY A 154 -1.93 7.88 8.84
C GLY A 154 -1.19 7.07 9.89
N TYR A 155 0.02 6.65 9.58
CA TYR A 155 0.86 5.80 10.42
C TYR A 155 1.90 6.62 11.19
N PHE A 156 1.98 6.44 12.51
CA PHE A 156 3.01 7.06 13.33
C PHE A 156 4.20 6.11 13.52
N GLU A 157 5.36 6.43 12.96
CA GLU A 157 6.50 5.50 12.82
C GLU A 157 7.21 5.15 14.12
N ASN A 158 7.27 6.07 15.11
CA ASN A 158 8.02 5.81 16.32
C ASN A 158 7.31 4.79 17.22
N HIS A 159 7.68 3.53 17.10
CA HIS A 159 7.08 2.40 17.83
C HIS A 159 7.28 2.45 19.37
N LYS A 160 8.18 3.29 19.88
CA LYS A 160 8.36 3.52 21.31
C LYS A 160 7.36 4.54 21.87
N HIS A 161 6.79 5.37 20.99
CA HIS A 161 5.84 6.40 21.38
C HIS A 161 4.41 5.84 21.38
N GLN A 162 3.58 6.28 22.36
CA GLN A 162 2.18 5.81 22.48
C GLN A 162 1.33 6.07 21.24
N LEU A 163 1.59 7.15 20.50
CA LEU A 163 0.88 7.46 19.25
C LEU A 163 1.02 6.39 18.16
N ASN A 164 2.09 5.58 18.20
CA ASN A 164 2.19 4.43 17.29
C ASN A 164 1.05 3.41 17.53
N ASN A 165 0.74 3.11 18.78
CA ASN A 165 -0.36 2.21 19.11
C ASN A 165 -1.72 2.86 18.79
N VAL A 166 -1.87 4.15 19.05
CA VAL A 166 -3.08 4.93 18.72
C VAL A 166 -3.32 4.89 17.21
N SER A 167 -2.31 5.22 16.39
CA SER A 167 -2.42 5.20 14.92
C SER A 167 -2.74 3.83 14.33
N LYS A 168 -2.52 2.75 15.10
CA LYS A 168 -2.86 1.38 14.69
C LYS A 168 -4.27 0.95 15.09
N SER A 169 -4.97 1.70 15.92
CA SER A 169 -6.31 1.35 16.40
C SER A 169 -7.39 1.68 15.37
N THR A 170 -8.49 0.95 15.37
CA THR A 170 -9.63 1.24 14.48
C THR A 170 -10.23 2.63 14.73
N ALA A 171 -10.14 3.15 15.96
CA ALA A 171 -10.67 4.45 16.35
C ALA A 171 -10.05 5.66 15.60
N THR A 172 -8.90 5.47 14.96
CA THR A 172 -8.21 6.52 14.18
C THR A 172 -8.44 6.39 12.68
N HIS A 173 -9.37 5.54 12.27
CA HIS A 173 -9.71 5.30 10.88
C HIS A 173 -11.18 5.62 10.60
N SER A 174 -11.46 6.02 9.35
CA SER A 174 -12.81 6.31 8.85
C SER A 174 -13.57 4.99 8.58
N THR A 175 -13.92 4.27 9.63
CA THR A 175 -14.57 2.96 9.56
C THR A 175 -15.48 2.71 10.76
N LEU A 176 -16.24 1.61 10.70
CA LEU A 176 -17.12 1.17 11.79
C LEU A 176 -16.30 0.54 12.93
N ILE A 177 -16.65 0.92 14.16
CA ILE A 177 -16.17 0.31 15.40
C ILE A 177 -17.31 -0.52 15.98
N ILE A 178 -17.02 -1.78 16.33
CA ILE A 178 -17.98 -2.69 16.94
C ILE A 178 -17.51 -2.98 18.37
N ASP A 179 -18.40 -2.81 19.35
CA ASP A 179 -18.16 -3.09 20.78
C ASP A 179 -16.86 -2.47 21.34
N ASN A 180 -16.56 -1.24 20.92
CA ASN A 180 -15.33 -0.52 21.30
C ASN A 180 -14.03 -1.31 21.02
N SER A 181 -14.06 -2.24 20.09
CA SER A 181 -12.95 -3.12 19.76
C SER A 181 -12.36 -2.77 18.40
N SER A 182 -11.04 -2.92 18.29
CA SER A 182 -10.36 -2.78 17.00
C SER A 182 -10.63 -3.99 16.10
N SER A 183 -10.68 -3.77 14.78
CA SER A 183 -10.95 -4.79 13.77
C SER A 183 -9.90 -5.90 13.70
N CYS A 184 -8.74 -5.71 14.34
CA CYS A 184 -7.78 -6.78 14.59
C CYS A 184 -7.12 -6.62 15.97
N ARG A 185 -6.64 -7.72 16.52
CA ARG A 185 -5.88 -7.73 17.78
C ARG A 185 -4.41 -7.67 17.46
N LEU A 186 -3.75 -6.61 17.94
CA LEU A 186 -2.32 -6.42 17.83
C LEU A 186 -1.65 -6.79 19.14
N LYS A 187 -0.57 -7.58 19.08
CA LYS A 187 0.24 -7.94 20.24
C LYS A 187 1.55 -7.15 20.20
N LYS A 188 1.75 -6.31 21.24
CA LYS A 188 3.03 -5.63 21.44
C LYS A 188 4.05 -6.66 21.96
N GLN A 189 5.20 -6.71 21.30
CA GLN A 189 6.35 -7.44 21.83
C GLN A 189 7.22 -6.46 22.61
N LYS A 190 7.90 -6.96 23.66
CA LYS A 190 8.81 -6.13 24.46
C LYS A 190 9.89 -5.56 23.53
N ASP A 191 10.07 -4.24 23.54
CA ASP A 191 11.02 -3.49 22.72
C ASP A 191 10.91 -3.66 21.19
N ARG A 192 9.77 -4.14 20.66
CA ARG A 192 9.50 -4.31 19.25
C ARG A 192 8.15 -3.72 18.85
N GLU A 193 7.95 -3.57 17.54
CA GLU A 193 6.67 -3.15 17.00
C GLU A 193 5.58 -4.21 17.29
N SER A 194 4.35 -3.73 17.49
CA SER A 194 3.20 -4.62 17.61
C SER A 194 2.91 -5.30 16.26
N THR A 195 2.54 -6.56 16.32
CA THR A 195 2.19 -7.38 15.15
C THR A 195 0.81 -8.00 15.32
N VAL A 196 0.18 -8.39 14.23
CA VAL A 196 -1.13 -9.05 14.24
C VAL A 196 -1.05 -10.37 15.00
N GLU A 197 -1.85 -10.50 16.04
CA GLU A 197 -2.09 -11.75 16.78
C GLU A 197 -3.35 -12.43 16.26
N GLN A 198 -4.42 -11.65 16.10
CA GLN A 198 -5.67 -12.11 15.53
C GLN A 198 -6.14 -11.07 14.52
N GLY A 199 -6.16 -11.45 13.26
CA GLY A 199 -6.48 -10.58 12.14
C GLY A 199 -7.83 -10.90 11.53
N LEU A 200 -8.29 -9.95 10.70
CA LEU A 200 -9.48 -10.12 9.88
C LEU A 200 -9.18 -11.10 8.73
N LYS A 201 -10.09 -12.03 8.51
CA LYS A 201 -10.12 -12.92 7.35
C LYS A 201 -11.33 -12.61 6.49
N ILE A 202 -11.16 -12.59 5.19
CA ILE A 202 -12.25 -12.40 4.24
C ILE A 202 -12.85 -13.79 3.95
N ILE A 203 -14.13 -13.98 4.27
CA ILE A 203 -14.88 -15.20 3.95
C ILE A 203 -15.43 -15.09 2.52
N LYS A 204 -16.00 -13.93 2.18
CA LYS A 204 -16.56 -13.65 0.84
C LYS A 204 -16.38 -12.20 0.52
N LYS A 205 -15.92 -11.91 -0.69
CA LYS A 205 -15.78 -10.55 -1.24
C LYS A 205 -16.41 -10.50 -2.63
N SER A 206 -17.21 -9.46 -2.87
CA SER A 206 -17.70 -9.11 -4.19
C SER A 206 -17.56 -7.61 -4.37
N ILE A 207 -16.86 -7.19 -5.42
CA ILE A 207 -16.72 -5.78 -5.78
C ILE A 207 -17.25 -5.62 -7.20
N ILE A 208 -18.28 -4.81 -7.35
CA ILE A 208 -18.92 -4.57 -8.64
C ILE A 208 -18.69 -3.11 -9.00
N PHE A 209 -17.97 -2.88 -10.08
CA PHE A 209 -17.74 -1.55 -10.65
C PHE A 209 -18.73 -1.33 -11.79
N GLN A 210 -19.76 -0.55 -11.54
CA GLN A 210 -20.71 -0.15 -12.59
C GLN A 210 -20.28 1.20 -13.16
N LYS A 211 -20.12 1.27 -14.49
CA LYS A 211 -20.04 2.54 -15.20
C LYS A 211 -21.45 3.08 -15.36
N ASN A 212 -21.81 4.07 -14.55
CA ASN A 212 -23.01 4.86 -14.87
C ASN A 212 -22.64 5.78 -16.04
N TYR A 213 -23.37 5.66 -17.13
CA TYR A 213 -23.27 6.50 -18.32
C TYR A 213 -23.77 7.91 -18.03
#